data_a61e4d18e0474283845d09a12b0ec74d
#
_entry.id   a61e4d18e0474283845d09a12b0ec74d
#
_cell.length_a   1.000
_cell.length_b   1.000
_cell.length_c   1.000
_cell.angle_alpha   90.00
_cell.angle_beta   90.00
_cell.angle_gamma   90.00
#
_symmetry.space_group_name_H-M   'P 1'
#
loop_
_entity.id
_entity.type
_entity.pdbx_description
1 polymer ?
#
loop_
_entity_poly.entity_id
_entity_poly.type
_entity_poly.pdbx_seq_one_letter_code
_entity_poly.pdbx_strand_id
1 'polypeptide(L)'
;MTFRNRFAMAHAHRACILLGLVLTISACGASNPAAAPSGSPAAAPTTAPTTAPTEAPPTAVPTTAPTDTPPTPAPTAVPTIAPTVAPTVVTSDPLTGAPALARGALQQRPIVVMIDNHPNAYPQAGLDKAAVVFEALAEFGLTRFMAIYAPGITPEATSIGPVRSARLYFVQWAMEFRGLYVHAGGAPQALELLQNTASLVDVDALFRDRSVYFTRVSQRAAPHNLYTDSATLERALRSLAPEPFADPNIGFLFKTDAPLDVRPPSRRIEYFFIYREDPAGWTYDPTTNSYLRLRRGRPAIDAVTGQQLRVKNVVVMEVPEAPIPGDDKGRIEQKVIGSGRARVFLDGIEREVTWRKDSPDDRLLFLDASGNEIAFNPGQIWIVALPSLENLTVS
;
A
#
# COMPACT_ATOMS: atom_id res chain seq x y z
N MET A 1 -50.54 19.74 -46.48
CA MET A 1 -49.54 20.23 -47.46
C MET A 1 -48.31 19.35 -47.35
N THR A 2 -48.14 18.53 -48.33
CA THR A 2 -47.12 17.56 -48.68
C THR A 2 -45.77 18.19 -48.99
N PHE A 3 -44.67 17.61 -48.52
CA PHE A 3 -43.50 17.40 -49.35
C PHE A 3 -42.64 16.22 -48.85
N ARG A 4 -42.68 15.13 -49.58
CA ARG A 4 -41.71 14.04 -49.60
C ARG A 4 -40.48 14.51 -50.37
N ASN A 5 -39.26 14.11 -49.94
CA ASN A 5 -38.24 13.71 -50.89
C ASN A 5 -37.30 12.64 -50.33
N ARG A 6 -37.22 11.56 -51.08
CA ARG A 6 -36.29 10.43 -51.03
C ARG A 6 -34.96 10.85 -51.63
N PHE A 7 -33.85 10.37 -51.12
CA PHE A 7 -32.69 10.01 -51.97
C PHE A 7 -32.01 8.74 -51.46
N ALA A 8 -31.68 7.94 -52.45
CA ALA A 8 -31.31 6.55 -52.40
C ALA A 8 -29.78 6.33 -52.32
N MET A 9 -29.44 5.16 -51.80
CA MET A 9 -28.31 4.25 -52.07
C MET A 9 -27.09 4.75 -52.87
N ALA A 10 -25.90 4.47 -52.31
CA ALA A 10 -24.76 3.99 -53.12
C ALA A 10 -23.95 2.95 -52.32
N HIS A 11 -24.02 1.72 -52.77
CA HIS A 11 -23.12 0.61 -52.42
C HIS A 11 -21.79 0.81 -53.16
N ALA A 12 -20.69 0.61 -52.47
CA ALA A 12 -19.41 0.35 -53.12
C ALA A 12 -18.72 -0.83 -52.45
N HIS A 13 -18.82 -1.96 -53.09
CA HIS A 13 -17.96 -3.13 -52.89
C HIS A 13 -16.54 -2.81 -53.34
N ARG A 14 -15.54 -3.16 -52.55
CA ARG A 14 -14.20 -3.47 -53.07
C ARG A 14 -13.71 -4.76 -52.49
N ALA A 15 -13.46 -5.66 -53.41
CA ALA A 15 -13.04 -7.04 -53.22
C ALA A 15 -11.55 -7.17 -52.90
N CYS A 16 -11.24 -8.26 -52.28
CA CYS A 16 -10.02 -9.05 -52.10
C CYS A 16 -8.84 -8.78 -53.02
N ILE A 17 -7.63 -8.80 -52.42
CA ILE A 17 -6.50 -9.50 -53.04
C ILE A 17 -5.78 -10.25 -51.93
N LEU A 18 -5.86 -11.57 -51.94
CA LEU A 18 -4.97 -12.53 -51.25
C LEU A 18 -3.66 -12.56 -52.06
N LEU A 19 -2.54 -12.38 -51.42
CA LEU A 19 -1.24 -12.80 -51.94
C LEU A 19 -0.57 -13.73 -50.92
N GLY A 20 -0.66 -15.03 -51.22
CA GLY A 20 0.09 -16.06 -50.53
C GLY A 20 1.55 -16.04 -50.95
N LEU A 21 2.44 -16.09 -49.98
CA LEU A 21 3.84 -16.41 -50.20
C LEU A 21 4.19 -17.64 -49.37
N VAL A 22 4.29 -18.77 -50.10
CA VAL A 22 4.87 -20.05 -49.65
C VAL A 22 6.38 -19.88 -49.75
N LEU A 23 7.12 -20.10 -48.70
CA LEU A 23 8.55 -20.41 -48.78
C LEU A 23 8.88 -21.65 -47.92
N THR A 24 9.51 -22.54 -48.61
CA THR A 24 9.84 -23.91 -48.34
C THR A 24 10.97 -24.12 -47.31
N ILE A 25 10.82 -25.21 -46.65
CA ILE A 25 11.70 -25.92 -45.74
C ILE A 25 13.08 -26.18 -46.37
N SER A 26 14.13 -26.05 -45.57
CA SER A 26 15.34 -26.83 -45.72
C SER A 26 15.87 -27.24 -44.33
N ALA A 27 15.81 -28.54 -44.11
CA ALA A 27 16.41 -29.24 -43.00
C ALA A 27 17.83 -29.71 -43.38
N CYS A 28 18.76 -29.60 -42.46
CA CYS A 28 19.98 -30.40 -42.29
C CYS A 28 20.57 -29.95 -40.96
N GLY A 29 20.93 -30.77 -39.99
CA GLY A 29 21.32 -32.13 -39.88
C GLY A 29 22.24 -32.21 -38.68
N ALA A 30 21.90 -33.04 -37.75
CA ALA A 30 22.67 -33.81 -36.79
C ALA A 30 24.09 -33.37 -36.35
N SER A 31 24.34 -33.30 -35.08
CA SER A 31 25.21 -34.29 -34.35
C SER A 31 25.36 -33.91 -32.87
N ASN A 32 24.95 -34.85 -32.01
CA ASN A 32 25.45 -35.04 -30.66
C ASN A 32 26.79 -35.82 -30.73
N PRO A 33 27.77 -35.72 -29.83
CA PRO A 33 27.80 -36.67 -28.73
C PRO A 33 28.22 -36.12 -27.35
N ALA A 34 27.60 -36.65 -26.34
CA ALA A 34 28.07 -37.38 -25.17
C ALA A 34 29.49 -37.13 -24.62
N ALA A 35 29.57 -36.80 -23.32
CA ALA A 35 30.19 -37.64 -22.27
C ALA A 35 30.35 -36.85 -20.97
N ALA A 36 29.78 -37.39 -19.91
CA ALA A 36 30.18 -37.09 -18.53
C ALA A 36 31.54 -37.73 -18.23
N PRO A 37 32.26 -37.31 -17.18
CA PRO A 37 32.54 -38.28 -16.14
C PRO A 37 32.24 -37.80 -14.71
N SER A 38 31.80 -38.78 -13.97
CA SER A 38 31.75 -38.99 -12.54
C SER A 38 33.04 -38.63 -11.78
N GLY A 39 32.89 -38.09 -10.59
CA GLY A 39 33.93 -37.96 -9.59
C GLY A 39 33.32 -37.64 -8.22
N SER A 40 33.14 -38.66 -7.43
CA SER A 40 32.97 -38.65 -5.96
C SER A 40 34.13 -39.49 -5.39
N PRO A 41 34.46 -39.49 -4.09
CA PRO A 41 34.21 -38.57 -2.97
C PRO A 41 35.53 -38.20 -2.23
N ALA A 42 35.47 -37.24 -1.32
CA ALA A 42 36.55 -37.11 -0.33
C ALA A 42 35.95 -36.90 1.08
N ALA A 43 36.57 -37.62 2.00
CA ALA A 43 36.18 -37.91 3.36
C ALA A 43 36.20 -36.73 4.31
N ALA A 44 35.40 -36.85 5.35
CA ALA A 44 35.42 -36.05 6.56
C ALA A 44 36.64 -36.32 7.44
N PRO A 45 37.13 -35.39 8.24
CA PRO A 45 37.91 -35.68 9.43
C PRO A 45 37.07 -35.63 10.70
N THR A 46 37.12 -36.71 11.41
CA THR A 46 36.74 -36.92 12.81
C THR A 46 37.72 -36.15 13.71
N THR A 47 37.25 -35.40 14.68
CA THR A 47 38.03 -35.04 15.86
C THR A 47 37.24 -35.32 17.14
N ALA A 48 37.88 -36.01 18.01
CA ALA A 48 37.44 -36.50 19.31
C ALA A 48 37.51 -35.44 20.43
N PRO A 49 37.06 -35.77 21.66
CA PRO A 49 36.47 -34.84 22.62
C PRO A 49 37.48 -34.18 23.54
N THR A 50 37.18 -32.97 23.99
CA THR A 50 37.93 -32.25 25.00
C THR A 50 37.17 -32.25 26.32
N THR A 51 37.89 -32.65 27.35
CA THR A 51 37.55 -32.83 28.76
C THR A 51 37.00 -31.59 29.44
N ALA A 52 36.06 -31.83 30.37
CA ALA A 52 35.54 -30.88 31.34
C ALA A 52 36.57 -30.52 32.43
N PRO A 53 36.54 -29.32 32.98
CA PRO A 53 37.27 -28.99 34.20
C PRO A 53 36.45 -29.28 35.47
N THR A 54 37.17 -29.80 36.42
CA THR A 54 36.83 -30.22 37.76
C THR A 54 36.38 -29.06 38.67
N GLU A 55 35.35 -29.32 39.44
CA GLU A 55 34.77 -28.47 40.47
C GLU A 55 35.70 -28.44 41.72
N ALA A 56 35.93 -27.23 42.27
CA ALA A 56 36.67 -27.04 43.54
C ALA A 56 35.70 -26.91 44.72
N PRO A 57 36.10 -27.36 45.95
CA PRO A 57 35.20 -27.48 47.10
C PRO A 57 34.94 -26.14 47.83
N PRO A 58 33.85 -26.03 48.61
CA PRO A 58 33.39 -24.78 49.23
C PRO A 58 34.20 -24.40 50.49
N THR A 59 34.52 -23.12 50.55
CA THR A 59 35.18 -22.50 51.72
C THR A 59 34.15 -22.11 52.78
N ALA A 60 34.49 -22.41 54.05
CA ALA A 60 33.66 -22.19 55.23
C ALA A 60 33.41 -20.69 55.51
N VAL A 61 32.17 -20.40 55.95
CA VAL A 61 31.70 -19.09 56.40
C VAL A 61 32.04 -18.92 57.90
N PRO A 62 32.59 -17.79 58.36
CA PRO A 62 32.71 -17.49 59.79
C PRO A 62 31.41 -16.91 60.38
N THR A 63 30.99 -17.49 61.50
CA THR A 63 29.88 -17.03 62.33
C THR A 63 30.28 -15.79 63.12
N THR A 64 29.53 -14.67 62.95
CA THR A 64 29.65 -13.51 63.88
C THR A 64 28.45 -13.39 64.78
N ALA A 65 28.75 -13.02 66.05
CA ALA A 65 27.86 -12.89 67.20
C ALA A 65 26.83 -11.74 67.07
N PRO A 66 25.75 -11.72 67.86
CA PRO A 66 24.67 -10.74 67.73
C PRO A 66 25.05 -9.35 68.25
N THR A 67 24.73 -8.34 67.54
CA THR A 67 24.87 -6.92 67.89
C THR A 67 23.51 -6.34 68.25
N ASP A 68 23.46 -5.57 69.30
CA ASP A 68 22.31 -4.92 69.93
C ASP A 68 21.48 -4.08 68.93
N THR A 69 20.17 -4.16 69.02
CA THR A 69 19.17 -3.44 68.25
C THR A 69 18.99 -2.02 68.83
N PRO A 70 19.09 -0.95 67.96
CA PRO A 70 18.68 0.40 68.36
C PRO A 70 17.15 0.56 68.38
N PRO A 71 16.59 1.52 69.11
CA PRO A 71 15.14 1.70 69.29
C PRO A 71 14.45 2.15 68.01
N THR A 72 13.29 1.59 67.75
CA THR A 72 12.38 1.90 66.65
C THR A 72 11.94 3.36 66.66
N PRO A 73 12.14 4.14 65.57
CA PRO A 73 11.57 5.48 65.45
C PRO A 73 10.04 5.41 65.18
N ALA A 74 9.30 6.38 65.75
CA ALA A 74 7.86 6.52 65.59
C ALA A 74 7.43 6.66 64.14
N PRO A 75 6.25 6.20 63.72
CA PRO A 75 5.79 6.27 62.35
C PRO A 75 5.57 7.73 61.93
N THR A 76 6.37 8.18 60.96
CA THR A 76 6.16 9.46 60.27
C THR A 76 4.93 9.31 59.35
N ALA A 77 3.97 10.24 59.47
CA ALA A 77 2.79 10.30 58.62
C ALA A 77 3.18 10.31 57.14
N VAL A 78 2.76 9.29 56.41
CA VAL A 78 2.91 9.21 54.93
C VAL A 78 2.00 10.28 54.30
N PRO A 79 2.49 11.17 53.46
CA PRO A 79 1.64 12.13 52.73
C PRO A 79 0.68 11.32 51.87
N THR A 80 -0.63 11.54 52.04
CA THR A 80 -1.68 11.00 51.18
C THR A 80 -1.50 11.59 49.78
N ILE A 81 -1.02 10.76 48.86
CA ILE A 81 -0.91 11.14 47.45
C ILE A 81 -2.35 11.26 46.92
N ALA A 82 -2.71 12.45 46.45
CA ALA A 82 -3.98 12.67 45.75
C ALA A 82 -4.07 11.66 44.58
N PRO A 83 -5.27 11.15 44.25
CA PRO A 83 -5.41 10.20 43.14
C PRO A 83 -4.90 10.83 41.86
N THR A 84 -3.78 10.31 41.34
CA THR A 84 -3.30 10.64 40.02
C THR A 84 -4.37 10.18 39.03
N VAL A 85 -5.02 11.11 38.36
CA VAL A 85 -5.93 10.83 37.25
C VAL A 85 -5.11 10.03 36.26
N ALA A 86 -5.49 8.76 36.08
CA ALA A 86 -4.86 7.92 35.06
C ALA A 86 -4.94 8.66 33.72
N PRO A 87 -3.85 8.70 32.93
CA PRO A 87 -3.88 9.34 31.63
C PRO A 87 -4.99 8.66 30.81
N THR A 88 -5.95 9.45 30.33
CA THR A 88 -6.96 8.98 29.40
C THR A 88 -6.20 8.51 28.16
N VAL A 89 -6.19 7.23 27.89
CA VAL A 89 -5.60 6.66 26.67
C VAL A 89 -6.49 7.17 25.54
N VAL A 90 -6.05 8.20 24.84
CA VAL A 90 -6.67 8.66 23.61
C VAL A 90 -6.31 7.61 22.56
N THR A 91 -7.27 6.73 22.27
CA THR A 91 -7.11 5.74 21.21
C THR A 91 -7.16 6.50 19.88
N SER A 92 -6.07 6.47 19.13
CA SER A 92 -6.00 7.05 17.78
C SER A 92 -6.29 5.98 16.72
N ASP A 93 -6.84 6.40 15.59
CA ASP A 93 -7.05 5.53 14.43
C ASP A 93 -5.69 5.08 13.86
N PRO A 94 -5.50 3.78 13.61
CA PRO A 94 -4.21 3.26 13.17
C PRO A 94 -3.84 3.61 11.72
N LEU A 95 -4.78 4.12 10.91
CA LEU A 95 -4.52 4.49 9.52
C LEU A 95 -4.30 5.99 9.33
N THR A 96 -4.83 6.82 10.23
CA THR A 96 -4.78 8.29 10.09
C THR A 96 -4.11 8.99 11.27
N GLY A 97 -3.92 8.31 12.41
CA GLY A 97 -3.49 8.94 13.66
C GLY A 97 -4.52 9.91 14.26
N ALA A 98 -5.70 10.06 13.65
CA ALA A 98 -6.74 10.93 14.14
C ALA A 98 -7.30 10.40 15.48
N PRO A 99 -7.70 11.29 16.43
CA PRO A 99 -8.39 10.85 17.65
C PRO A 99 -9.68 10.11 17.28
N ALA A 100 -9.87 8.93 17.84
CA ALA A 100 -11.10 8.19 17.65
C ALA A 100 -12.24 8.87 18.42
N LEU A 101 -13.15 9.50 17.71
CA LEU A 101 -14.30 10.20 18.30
C LEU A 101 -15.37 9.23 18.82
N ALA A 102 -15.38 7.98 18.37
CA ALA A 102 -16.29 6.94 18.83
C ALA A 102 -15.59 5.58 18.87
N ARG A 103 -15.75 4.82 19.97
CA ARG A 103 -15.20 3.45 20.09
C ARG A 103 -15.62 2.52 18.93
N GLY A 104 -16.85 2.68 18.43
CA GLY A 104 -17.38 1.87 17.32
C GLY A 104 -16.68 2.08 15.98
N ALA A 105 -16.11 3.27 15.73
CA ALA A 105 -15.39 3.54 14.49
C ALA A 105 -14.09 2.74 14.37
N LEU A 106 -13.40 2.48 15.48
CA LEU A 106 -12.19 1.65 15.51
C LEU A 106 -12.45 0.15 15.36
N GLN A 107 -13.71 -0.27 15.33
CA GLN A 107 -14.12 -1.67 15.20
C GLN A 107 -14.64 -2.02 13.81
N GLN A 108 -14.46 -1.13 12.85
CA GLN A 108 -14.85 -1.36 11.47
C GLN A 108 -13.64 -1.74 10.62
N ARG A 109 -13.85 -2.69 9.71
CA ARG A 109 -12.83 -3.06 8.72
C ARG A 109 -12.56 -1.89 7.79
N PRO A 110 -11.28 -1.63 7.43
CA PRO A 110 -10.97 -0.69 6.36
C PRO A 110 -11.62 -1.10 5.04
N ILE A 111 -11.84 -0.12 4.18
CA ILE A 111 -12.34 -0.32 2.82
C ILE A 111 -11.23 0.01 1.85
N VAL A 112 -10.82 -0.95 1.02
CA VAL A 112 -9.73 -0.85 0.07
C VAL A 112 -10.30 -0.82 -1.34
N VAL A 113 -10.07 0.25 -2.10
CA VAL A 113 -10.64 0.41 -3.44
C VAL A 113 -9.54 0.54 -4.48
N MET A 114 -9.60 -0.28 -5.52
CA MET A 114 -8.73 -0.15 -6.70
C MET A 114 -9.23 0.94 -7.62
N ILE A 115 -8.42 1.98 -7.87
CA ILE A 115 -8.77 3.16 -8.67
C ILE A 115 -7.85 3.29 -9.89
N ASP A 116 -8.46 3.56 -11.03
CA ASP A 116 -7.80 3.73 -12.32
C ASP A 116 -6.96 5.02 -12.37
N ASN A 117 -5.77 4.97 -13.00
CA ASN A 117 -4.97 6.16 -13.28
C ASN A 117 -4.62 6.31 -14.78
N HIS A 118 -5.43 5.70 -15.63
CA HIS A 118 -5.35 5.95 -17.08
C HIS A 118 -5.65 7.43 -17.39
N PRO A 119 -5.06 8.06 -18.43
CA PRO A 119 -5.39 9.43 -18.81
C PRO A 119 -6.88 9.73 -18.94
N ASN A 120 -7.68 8.80 -19.45
CA ASN A 120 -9.14 8.94 -19.57
C ASN A 120 -9.90 8.79 -18.24
N ALA A 121 -9.23 8.37 -17.16
CA ALA A 121 -9.79 8.27 -15.81
C ALA A 121 -9.59 9.56 -15.00
N TYR A 122 -8.72 10.46 -15.46
CA TYR A 122 -8.39 11.69 -14.75
C TYR A 122 -9.43 12.82 -14.98
N PRO A 123 -9.77 13.65 -13.96
CA PRO A 123 -9.42 13.48 -12.54
C PRO A 123 -10.21 12.34 -11.89
N GLN A 124 -9.59 11.69 -10.91
CA GLN A 124 -10.21 10.67 -10.09
C GLN A 124 -11.09 11.31 -9.00
N ALA A 125 -12.01 10.54 -8.45
CA ALA A 125 -12.88 10.95 -7.35
C ALA A 125 -12.55 10.19 -6.06
N GLY A 126 -12.54 10.89 -4.93
CA GLY A 126 -12.46 10.31 -3.59
C GLY A 126 -11.05 10.04 -3.06
N LEU A 127 -9.99 10.31 -3.84
CA LEU A 127 -8.61 10.15 -3.36
C LEU A 127 -8.27 11.09 -2.20
N ASP A 128 -8.89 12.27 -2.14
CA ASP A 128 -8.73 13.26 -1.08
C ASP A 128 -9.35 12.84 0.27
N LYS A 129 -10.16 11.77 0.28
CA LYS A 129 -10.84 11.22 1.46
C LYS A 129 -10.19 9.94 1.99
N ALA A 130 -9.23 9.35 1.28
CA ALA A 130 -8.57 8.14 1.72
C ALA A 130 -7.63 8.41 2.92
N ALA A 131 -7.46 7.42 3.79
CA ALA A 131 -6.44 7.42 4.84
C ALA A 131 -5.06 7.15 4.27
N VAL A 132 -4.97 6.14 3.38
CA VAL A 132 -3.73 5.72 2.73
C VAL A 132 -3.99 5.52 1.24
N VAL A 133 -3.05 5.94 0.40
CA VAL A 133 -3.07 5.66 -1.04
C VAL A 133 -1.76 5.02 -1.46
N PHE A 134 -1.82 3.84 -2.07
CA PHE A 134 -0.69 3.25 -2.79
C PHE A 134 -0.77 3.62 -4.27
N GLU A 135 0.36 3.95 -4.86
CA GLU A 135 0.51 4.20 -6.29
C GLU A 135 1.63 3.33 -6.85
N ALA A 136 1.32 2.48 -7.81
CA ALA A 136 2.28 1.59 -8.45
C ALA A 136 1.95 1.37 -9.92
N LEU A 137 2.94 0.94 -10.70
CA LEU A 137 2.73 0.50 -12.07
C LEU A 137 1.73 -0.66 -12.14
N ALA A 138 0.99 -0.74 -13.23
CA ALA A 138 0.04 -1.80 -13.50
C ALA A 138 0.37 -2.52 -14.82
N GLU A 139 0.06 -1.92 -15.95
CA GLU A 139 0.34 -2.44 -17.29
C GLU A 139 0.69 -1.29 -18.26
N PHE A 140 1.52 -1.57 -19.26
CA PHE A 140 1.89 -0.63 -20.33
C PHE A 140 2.41 0.73 -19.84
N GLY A 141 3.11 0.77 -18.69
CA GLY A 141 3.61 2.01 -18.09
C GLY A 141 2.56 2.87 -17.39
N LEU A 142 1.31 2.42 -17.33
CA LEU A 142 0.25 3.08 -16.58
C LEU A 142 0.28 2.67 -15.10
N THR A 143 0.04 3.61 -14.22
CA THR A 143 -0.09 3.33 -12.79
C THR A 143 -1.55 3.05 -12.39
N ARG A 144 -1.72 2.59 -11.17
CA ARG A 144 -3.01 2.39 -10.51
C ARG A 144 -2.91 2.85 -9.07
N PHE A 145 -4.04 3.28 -8.52
CA PHE A 145 -4.14 3.57 -7.09
C PHE A 145 -4.87 2.44 -6.36
N MET A 146 -4.44 2.19 -5.14
CA MET A 146 -5.18 1.47 -4.12
C MET A 146 -5.44 2.45 -2.98
N ALA A 147 -6.70 2.86 -2.81
CA ALA A 147 -7.11 3.82 -1.81
C ALA A 147 -7.78 3.11 -0.63
N ILE A 148 -7.37 3.44 0.58
CA ILE A 148 -7.81 2.81 1.82
C ILE A 148 -8.56 3.85 2.65
N TYR A 149 -9.79 3.52 3.02
CA TYR A 149 -10.68 4.36 3.82
C TYR A 149 -10.92 3.72 5.18
N ALA A 150 -10.97 4.54 6.22
CA ALA A 150 -11.33 4.14 7.59
C ALA A 150 -12.77 4.59 7.87
N PRO A 151 -13.78 3.70 7.80
CA PRO A 151 -15.19 4.06 8.00
C PRO A 151 -15.43 4.73 9.35
N GLY A 152 -16.18 5.85 9.34
CA GLY A 152 -16.44 6.65 10.53
C GLY A 152 -15.26 7.48 11.03
N ILE A 153 -14.08 7.40 10.40
CA ILE A 153 -12.88 8.20 10.72
C ILE A 153 -12.51 9.12 9.55
N THR A 154 -12.32 8.56 8.35
CA THR A 154 -12.09 9.38 7.15
C THR A 154 -13.39 10.07 6.73
N PRO A 155 -13.30 11.29 6.13
CA PRO A 155 -14.50 11.96 5.61
C PRO A 155 -15.20 11.10 4.55
N GLU A 156 -16.53 11.18 4.49
CA GLU A 156 -17.30 10.49 3.46
C GLU A 156 -16.93 10.97 2.07
N ALA A 157 -16.74 10.02 1.16
CA ALA A 157 -16.56 10.24 -0.27
C ALA A 157 -17.88 9.96 -0.99
N THR A 158 -18.51 11.00 -1.53
CA THR A 158 -19.77 10.90 -2.29
C THR A 158 -19.58 10.26 -3.67
N SER A 159 -18.33 10.09 -4.10
CA SER A 159 -17.94 9.34 -5.30
C SER A 159 -16.51 8.82 -5.13
N ILE A 160 -16.29 7.57 -5.48
CA ILE A 160 -14.98 6.91 -5.47
C ILE A 160 -14.76 6.22 -6.81
N GLY A 161 -13.66 6.53 -7.49
CA GLY A 161 -13.35 5.88 -8.76
C GLY A 161 -12.60 6.75 -9.77
N PRO A 162 -12.51 6.24 -11.02
CA PRO A 162 -13.12 5.01 -11.55
C PRO A 162 -12.53 3.76 -10.94
N VAL A 163 -13.39 2.80 -10.54
CA VAL A 163 -12.95 1.52 -9.98
C VAL A 163 -12.33 0.65 -11.06
N ARG A 164 -11.25 -0.05 -10.70
CA ARG A 164 -10.42 -0.79 -11.65
C ARG A 164 -9.96 -2.15 -11.14
N SER A 165 -9.29 -2.90 -12.01
CA SER A 165 -8.93 -4.30 -11.80
C SER A 165 -7.86 -4.50 -10.74
N ALA A 166 -7.94 -5.61 -10.00
CA ALA A 166 -6.94 -6.08 -9.06
C ALA A 166 -5.63 -6.49 -9.75
N ARG A 167 -4.51 -6.38 -9.04
CA ARG A 167 -3.20 -6.93 -9.40
C ARG A 167 -2.62 -7.63 -8.17
N LEU A 168 -1.83 -8.67 -8.39
CA LEU A 168 -1.34 -9.54 -7.32
C LEU A 168 -0.69 -8.75 -6.17
N TYR A 169 0.24 -7.88 -6.49
CA TYR A 169 0.97 -7.08 -5.50
C TYR A 169 0.06 -6.09 -4.74
N PHE A 170 -1.00 -5.54 -5.35
CA PHE A 170 -1.99 -4.73 -4.63
C PHE A 170 -2.83 -5.58 -3.67
N VAL A 171 -3.18 -6.81 -4.04
CA VAL A 171 -3.86 -7.75 -3.12
C VAL A 171 -2.95 -8.08 -1.95
N GLN A 172 -1.65 -8.36 -2.21
CA GLN A 172 -0.66 -8.65 -1.18
C GLN A 172 -0.45 -7.47 -0.21
N TRP A 173 -0.47 -6.22 -0.69
CA TRP A 173 -0.47 -5.04 0.20
C TRP A 173 -1.77 -4.89 0.96
N ALA A 174 -2.92 -5.20 0.34
CA ALA A 174 -4.22 -5.03 0.97
C ALA A 174 -4.47 -6.01 2.13
N MET A 175 -3.85 -7.20 2.09
CA MET A 175 -4.10 -8.27 3.07
C MET A 175 -3.78 -7.84 4.50
N GLU A 176 -2.77 -6.99 4.73
CA GLU A 176 -2.44 -6.45 6.05
C GLU A 176 -3.59 -5.66 6.68
N PHE A 177 -4.46 -5.03 5.86
CA PHE A 177 -5.57 -4.22 6.34
C PHE A 177 -6.82 -5.04 6.66
N ARG A 178 -6.87 -6.31 6.24
CA ARG A 178 -7.99 -7.25 6.47
C ARG A 178 -9.34 -6.66 6.11
N GLY A 179 -9.37 -5.82 5.06
CA GLY A 179 -10.49 -4.97 4.70
C GLY A 179 -11.48 -5.56 3.71
N LEU A 180 -12.46 -4.75 3.35
CA LEU A 180 -13.31 -4.95 2.18
C LEU A 180 -12.49 -4.55 0.93
N TYR A 181 -12.19 -5.49 0.03
CA TYR A 181 -11.38 -5.24 -1.15
C TYR A 181 -12.26 -5.07 -2.38
N VAL A 182 -12.30 -3.85 -2.91
CA VAL A 182 -13.27 -3.38 -3.93
C VAL A 182 -12.54 -3.18 -5.26
N HIS A 183 -12.97 -3.91 -6.31
CA HIS A 183 -12.31 -3.87 -7.60
C HIS A 183 -13.27 -4.25 -8.76
N ALA A 184 -12.77 -4.20 -10.00
CA ALA A 184 -13.51 -4.60 -11.20
C ALA A 184 -12.68 -5.57 -12.03
N GLY A 185 -12.82 -6.87 -11.79
CA GLY A 185 -11.99 -7.91 -12.37
C GLY A 185 -10.53 -7.84 -11.93
N GLY A 186 -9.66 -8.65 -12.54
CA GLY A 186 -8.25 -8.68 -12.12
C GLY A 186 -7.35 -9.50 -13.03
N ALA A 187 -6.06 -9.50 -12.72
CA ALA A 187 -5.12 -10.47 -13.23
C ALA A 187 -5.45 -11.86 -12.64
N PRO A 188 -5.25 -12.96 -13.39
CA PRO A 188 -5.63 -14.30 -12.91
C PRO A 188 -5.07 -14.62 -11.53
N GLN A 189 -3.79 -14.33 -11.28
CA GLN A 189 -3.12 -14.58 -10.01
C GLN A 189 -3.70 -13.75 -8.85
N ALA A 190 -4.15 -12.51 -9.14
CA ALA A 190 -4.81 -11.67 -8.15
C ALA A 190 -6.19 -12.23 -7.76
N LEU A 191 -6.96 -12.68 -8.75
CA LEU A 191 -8.28 -13.28 -8.50
C LEU A 191 -8.16 -14.62 -7.77
N GLU A 192 -7.17 -15.44 -8.12
CA GLU A 192 -6.86 -16.68 -7.42
C GLU A 192 -6.51 -16.43 -5.94
N LEU A 193 -5.63 -15.43 -5.67
CA LEU A 193 -5.30 -15.07 -4.28
C LEU A 193 -6.53 -14.58 -3.51
N LEU A 194 -7.37 -13.74 -4.12
CA LEU A 194 -8.61 -13.24 -3.50
C LEU A 194 -9.59 -14.38 -3.16
N GLN A 195 -9.71 -15.41 -4.02
CA GLN A 195 -10.56 -16.57 -3.77
C GLN A 195 -10.04 -17.47 -2.64
N ASN A 196 -8.72 -17.46 -2.39
CA ASN A 196 -8.09 -18.38 -1.44
C ASN A 196 -7.68 -17.72 -0.12
N THR A 197 -7.79 -16.39 0.01
CA THR A 197 -7.46 -15.69 1.26
C THR A 197 -8.70 -15.47 2.14
N ALA A 198 -8.52 -15.60 3.45
CA ALA A 198 -9.51 -15.19 4.45
C ALA A 198 -9.27 -13.76 4.97
N SER A 199 -8.15 -13.13 4.57
CA SER A 199 -7.77 -11.80 5.08
C SER A 199 -8.61 -10.67 4.49
N LEU A 200 -9.19 -10.87 3.30
CA LEU A 200 -9.96 -9.85 2.59
C LEU A 200 -11.39 -10.32 2.31
N VAL A 201 -12.32 -9.38 2.33
CA VAL A 201 -13.70 -9.58 1.86
C VAL A 201 -13.79 -9.07 0.43
N ASP A 202 -13.90 -9.98 -0.52
CA ASP A 202 -13.86 -9.66 -1.96
C ASP A 202 -15.16 -9.04 -2.47
N VAL A 203 -15.05 -7.90 -3.17
CA VAL A 203 -16.16 -7.19 -3.83
C VAL A 203 -15.77 -6.85 -5.26
N ASP A 204 -15.92 -7.84 -6.14
CA ASP A 204 -15.69 -7.66 -7.58
C ASP A 204 -16.96 -7.16 -8.28
N ALA A 205 -16.90 -5.99 -8.89
CA ALA A 205 -17.99 -5.38 -9.67
C ALA A 205 -18.47 -6.23 -10.86
N LEU A 206 -17.70 -7.20 -11.31
CA LEU A 206 -18.06 -8.08 -12.43
C LEU A 206 -18.92 -9.26 -12.00
N PHE A 207 -19.02 -9.56 -10.71
CA PHE A 207 -19.96 -10.54 -10.20
C PHE A 207 -21.35 -9.93 -10.02
N ARG A 208 -22.38 -10.65 -10.50
CA ARG A 208 -23.75 -10.16 -10.54
C ARG A 208 -24.30 -9.72 -9.17
N ASP A 209 -24.01 -10.47 -8.13
CA ASP A 209 -24.46 -10.20 -6.75
C ASP A 209 -23.72 -9.04 -6.09
N ARG A 210 -22.57 -8.63 -6.64
CA ARG A 210 -21.75 -7.50 -6.16
C ARG A 210 -21.94 -6.23 -6.98
N SER A 211 -22.42 -6.34 -8.22
CA SER A 211 -22.62 -5.21 -9.13
C SER A 211 -23.54 -4.11 -8.57
N VAL A 212 -24.41 -4.46 -7.62
CA VAL A 212 -25.33 -3.53 -6.93
C VAL A 212 -24.61 -2.43 -6.11
N TYR A 213 -23.34 -2.62 -5.82
CA TYR A 213 -22.52 -1.63 -5.10
C TYR A 213 -21.82 -0.62 -6.03
N PHE A 214 -22.11 -0.66 -7.32
CA PHE A 214 -21.43 0.16 -8.30
C PHE A 214 -22.41 0.84 -9.26
N THR A 215 -21.97 1.99 -9.79
CA THR A 215 -22.71 2.75 -10.80
C THR A 215 -21.78 3.12 -11.95
N ARG A 216 -22.27 3.02 -13.19
CA ARG A 216 -21.56 3.55 -14.35
C ARG A 216 -22.07 4.93 -14.68
N VAL A 217 -21.14 5.89 -14.76
CA VAL A 217 -21.46 7.25 -15.17
C VAL A 217 -21.42 7.38 -16.70
N SER A 218 -22.26 8.25 -17.27
CA SER A 218 -22.36 8.46 -18.73
C SER A 218 -21.31 9.43 -19.26
N GLN A 219 -20.70 10.26 -18.38
CA GLN A 219 -19.74 11.30 -18.77
C GLN A 219 -18.39 10.77 -19.21
N ARG A 220 -18.14 9.48 -19.05
CA ARG A 220 -16.91 8.80 -19.46
C ARG A 220 -17.22 7.50 -20.19
N ALA A 221 -16.37 7.13 -21.12
CA ALA A 221 -16.45 5.83 -21.79
C ALA A 221 -16.00 4.70 -20.86
N ALA A 222 -16.63 3.53 -20.99
CA ALA A 222 -16.09 2.31 -20.38
C ALA A 222 -14.68 2.03 -20.93
N PRO A 223 -13.78 1.51 -20.10
CA PRO A 223 -13.94 1.02 -18.75
C PRO A 223 -13.68 2.08 -17.64
N HIS A 224 -13.48 3.36 -17.98
CA HIS A 224 -13.08 4.45 -17.09
C HIS A 224 -14.28 5.14 -16.42
N ASN A 225 -15.41 4.46 -16.26
CA ASN A 225 -16.69 5.07 -15.85
C ASN A 225 -17.42 4.33 -14.74
N LEU A 226 -16.75 3.41 -14.03
CA LEU A 226 -17.33 2.64 -12.94
C LEU A 226 -17.01 3.30 -11.60
N TYR A 227 -18.03 3.63 -10.81
CA TYR A 227 -17.90 4.35 -9.54
C TYR A 227 -18.68 3.69 -8.43
N THR A 228 -18.32 4.02 -7.20
CA THR A 228 -19.01 3.72 -5.95
C THR A 228 -18.95 4.95 -5.04
N ASP A 229 -19.38 4.83 -3.78
CA ASP A 229 -19.31 5.86 -2.73
C ASP A 229 -19.16 5.22 -1.34
N SER A 230 -18.78 6.03 -0.34
CA SER A 230 -18.57 5.56 1.04
C SER A 230 -19.82 4.91 1.63
N ALA A 231 -20.98 5.54 1.50
CA ALA A 231 -22.22 5.02 2.08
C ALA A 231 -22.61 3.67 1.49
N THR A 232 -22.41 3.49 0.18
CA THR A 232 -22.64 2.23 -0.52
C THR A 232 -21.67 1.14 -0.05
N LEU A 233 -20.38 1.46 0.09
CA LEU A 233 -19.38 0.50 0.55
C LEU A 233 -19.54 0.14 2.03
N GLU A 234 -19.97 1.06 2.88
CA GLU A 234 -20.31 0.76 4.25
C GLU A 234 -21.55 -0.16 4.36
N ARG A 235 -22.55 -0.01 3.48
CA ARG A 235 -23.65 -0.98 3.39
C ARG A 235 -23.15 -2.35 2.95
N ALA A 236 -22.22 -2.40 1.98
CA ALA A 236 -21.58 -3.66 1.56
C ALA A 236 -20.83 -4.29 2.74
N LEU A 237 -20.05 -3.51 3.48
CA LEU A 237 -19.32 -3.97 4.66
C LEU A 237 -20.25 -4.57 5.71
N ARG A 238 -21.33 -3.88 6.07
CA ARG A 238 -22.35 -4.39 7.02
C ARG A 238 -23.03 -5.66 6.55
N SER A 239 -23.19 -5.84 5.25
CA SER A 239 -23.85 -7.03 4.66
C SER A 239 -22.92 -8.24 4.54
N LEU A 240 -21.65 -8.01 4.19
CA LEU A 240 -20.70 -9.06 3.82
C LEU A 240 -19.73 -9.43 4.95
N ALA A 241 -19.51 -8.52 5.90
CA ALA A 241 -18.64 -8.71 7.05
C ALA A 241 -19.22 -7.98 8.28
N PRO A 242 -20.39 -8.47 8.81
CA PRO A 242 -21.11 -7.81 9.90
C PRO A 242 -20.39 -7.89 11.25
N GLU A 243 -19.43 -8.81 11.38
CA GLU A 243 -18.73 -9.02 12.65
C GLU A 243 -17.83 -7.83 13.00
N PRO A 244 -17.81 -7.41 14.28
CA PRO A 244 -16.88 -6.39 14.75
C PRO A 244 -15.43 -6.78 14.42
N PHE A 245 -14.66 -5.80 13.99
CA PHE A 245 -13.26 -5.98 13.65
C PHE A 245 -12.39 -5.10 14.54
N ALA A 246 -11.44 -5.70 15.21
CA ALA A 246 -10.38 -5.00 15.93
C ALA A 246 -9.09 -5.79 15.76
N ASP A 247 -8.17 -5.28 14.96
CA ASP A 247 -6.84 -5.83 14.81
C ASP A 247 -5.82 -4.77 15.25
N PRO A 248 -5.09 -5.00 16.36
CA PRO A 248 -4.08 -4.05 16.84
C PRO A 248 -2.85 -3.99 15.93
N ASN A 249 -2.73 -4.91 14.98
CA ASN A 249 -1.57 -5.04 14.10
C ASN A 249 -1.76 -4.40 12.72
N ILE A 250 -2.78 -3.56 12.52
CA ILE A 250 -2.93 -2.81 11.26
C ILE A 250 -2.41 -1.38 11.41
N GLY A 251 -2.04 -0.77 10.27
CA GLY A 251 -1.72 0.66 10.17
C GLY A 251 -0.30 1.03 10.58
N PHE A 252 -0.12 2.25 11.04
CA PHE A 252 1.17 2.91 11.23
C PHE A 252 1.31 3.55 12.61
N LEU A 253 2.54 3.90 12.98
CA LEU A 253 2.79 4.74 14.16
C LEU A 253 2.61 6.21 13.79
N PHE A 254 2.12 7.02 14.76
CA PHE A 254 1.92 8.45 14.57
C PHE A 254 2.60 9.26 15.66
N LYS A 255 3.01 10.47 15.31
CA LYS A 255 3.61 11.48 16.19
C LYS A 255 2.92 12.83 16.02
N THR A 256 3.16 13.76 16.90
CA THR A 256 2.73 15.15 16.72
C THR A 256 3.48 15.80 15.55
N ASP A 257 2.78 16.65 14.77
CA ASP A 257 3.37 17.49 13.72
C ASP A 257 4.51 18.34 14.29
N ALA A 258 5.57 18.55 13.52
CA ALA A 258 6.59 19.52 13.86
C ALA A 258 5.98 20.94 13.96
N PRO A 259 6.36 21.75 14.94
CA PRO A 259 5.90 23.14 15.03
C PRO A 259 6.37 23.97 13.82
N LEU A 260 5.62 25.02 13.48
CA LEU A 260 5.81 25.80 12.25
C LEU A 260 7.21 26.41 12.12
N ASP A 261 7.77 26.88 13.22
CA ASP A 261 9.06 27.56 13.28
C ASP A 261 10.28 26.67 12.98
N VAL A 262 10.13 25.35 13.07
CA VAL A 262 11.20 24.40 12.72
C VAL A 262 10.98 23.71 11.38
N ARG A 263 9.87 24.00 10.67
CA ARG A 263 9.62 23.41 9.35
C ARG A 263 10.51 24.07 8.31
N PRO A 264 11.14 23.29 7.42
CA PRO A 264 11.97 23.85 6.35
C PRO A 264 11.10 24.58 5.31
N PRO A 265 11.71 25.42 4.46
CA PRO A 265 11.02 26.04 3.35
C PRO A 265 10.45 24.98 2.38
N SER A 266 9.59 25.43 1.46
CA SER A 266 8.99 24.58 0.44
C SER A 266 10.05 23.82 -0.37
N ARG A 267 9.77 22.54 -0.63
CA ARG A 267 10.59 21.64 -1.44
C ARG A 267 9.72 20.94 -2.47
N ARG A 268 10.31 20.56 -3.59
CA ARG A 268 9.67 19.81 -4.64
C ARG A 268 10.20 18.38 -4.67
N ILE A 269 9.28 17.42 -4.69
CA ILE A 269 9.55 16.01 -4.90
C ILE A 269 8.99 15.68 -6.27
N GLU A 270 9.79 15.14 -7.17
CA GLU A 270 9.37 14.75 -8.51
C GLU A 270 9.88 13.36 -8.83
N TYR A 271 9.04 12.53 -9.44
CA TYR A 271 9.38 11.18 -9.84
C TYR A 271 8.64 10.78 -11.12
N PHE A 272 9.18 9.77 -11.79
CA PHE A 272 8.52 9.14 -12.93
C PHE A 272 8.63 7.61 -12.78
N PHE A 273 7.66 6.89 -13.33
CA PHE A 273 7.67 5.42 -13.28
C PHE A 273 8.53 4.84 -14.40
N ILE A 274 8.14 5.06 -15.65
CA ILE A 274 8.88 4.63 -16.85
C ILE A 274 9.28 5.84 -17.69
N TYR A 275 8.34 6.75 -17.94
CA TYR A 275 8.52 7.86 -18.89
C TYR A 275 8.83 9.15 -18.13
N ARG A 276 10.00 9.76 -18.42
CA ARG A 276 10.42 11.05 -17.83
C ARG A 276 9.50 12.21 -18.17
N GLU A 277 8.82 12.12 -19.33
CA GLU A 277 7.85 13.10 -19.83
C GLU A 277 6.47 13.02 -19.14
N ASP A 278 6.24 12.00 -18.30
CA ASP A 278 5.03 11.88 -17.47
C ASP A 278 5.36 11.90 -15.97
N PRO A 279 5.94 12.99 -15.45
CA PRO A 279 6.32 13.08 -14.07
C PRO A 279 5.10 13.28 -13.17
N ALA A 280 5.17 12.67 -12.00
CA ALA A 280 4.32 12.95 -10.86
C ALA A 280 5.15 13.52 -9.72
N GLY A 281 4.52 14.14 -8.72
CA GLY A 281 5.30 14.72 -7.64
C GLY A 281 4.47 15.50 -6.63
N TRP A 282 5.18 16.24 -5.79
CA TRP A 282 4.62 16.97 -4.67
C TRP A 282 5.37 18.28 -4.46
N THR A 283 4.66 19.29 -3.96
CA THR A 283 5.27 20.50 -3.40
C THR A 283 4.92 20.58 -1.92
N TYR A 284 5.92 20.71 -1.07
CA TYR A 284 5.72 20.87 0.36
C TYR A 284 5.23 22.29 0.69
N ASP A 285 4.18 22.39 1.50
CA ASP A 285 3.66 23.62 2.07
C ASP A 285 3.93 23.64 3.59
N PRO A 286 4.91 24.43 4.07
CA PRO A 286 5.24 24.49 5.49
C PRO A 286 4.09 25.06 6.34
N THR A 287 3.25 25.93 5.78
CA THR A 287 2.14 26.55 6.52
C THR A 287 1.14 25.51 6.99
N THR A 288 0.76 24.59 6.12
CA THR A 288 -0.22 23.52 6.42
C THR A 288 0.43 22.21 6.81
N ASN A 289 1.78 22.14 6.80
CA ASN A 289 2.56 20.91 7.00
C ASN A 289 2.05 19.78 6.10
N SER A 290 1.99 20.01 4.80
CA SER A 290 1.41 19.07 3.86
C SER A 290 2.08 19.12 2.49
N TYR A 291 1.86 18.09 1.69
CA TYR A 291 2.39 17.93 0.35
C TYR A 291 1.24 18.03 -0.66
N LEU A 292 1.37 18.97 -1.60
CA LEU A 292 0.41 19.26 -2.66
C LEU A 292 0.74 18.44 -3.89
N ARG A 293 -0.18 17.60 -4.36
CA ARG A 293 0.03 16.68 -5.50
C ARG A 293 0.20 17.42 -6.82
N LEU A 294 1.19 16.99 -7.58
CA LEU A 294 1.42 17.41 -8.95
C LEU A 294 1.34 16.22 -9.91
N ARG A 295 0.81 16.47 -11.12
CA ARG A 295 0.85 15.56 -12.26
C ARG A 295 1.32 16.36 -13.49
N ARG A 296 2.40 15.94 -14.14
CA ARG A 296 3.01 16.67 -15.26
C ARG A 296 3.24 18.15 -14.94
N GLY A 297 3.73 18.41 -13.71
CA GLY A 297 4.00 19.77 -13.23
C GLY A 297 2.78 20.64 -12.91
N ARG A 298 1.55 20.12 -13.06
CA ARG A 298 0.29 20.82 -12.76
C ARG A 298 -0.37 20.28 -11.50
N PRO A 299 -1.19 21.08 -10.76
CA PRO A 299 -1.98 20.59 -9.65
C PRO A 299 -2.85 19.39 -10.07
N ALA A 300 -2.73 18.28 -9.32
CA ALA A 300 -3.62 17.14 -9.46
C ALA A 300 -4.83 17.35 -8.55
N ILE A 301 -6.04 17.31 -9.10
CA ILE A 301 -7.28 17.65 -8.40
C ILE A 301 -8.16 16.42 -8.20
N ASP A 302 -9.00 16.44 -7.16
CA ASP A 302 -10.12 15.52 -7.02
C ASP A 302 -11.30 15.96 -7.89
N ALA A 303 -11.98 15.00 -8.52
CA ALA A 303 -13.07 15.28 -9.47
C ALA A 303 -14.33 15.85 -8.83
N VAL A 304 -14.59 15.56 -7.54
CA VAL A 304 -15.78 16.00 -6.81
C VAL A 304 -15.57 17.36 -6.20
N THR A 305 -14.44 17.54 -5.51
CA THR A 305 -14.16 18.78 -4.77
C THR A 305 -13.51 19.86 -5.62
N GLY A 306 -12.88 19.50 -6.77
CA GLY A 306 -12.06 20.39 -7.57
C GLY A 306 -10.80 20.89 -6.85
N GLN A 307 -10.55 20.44 -5.62
CA GLN A 307 -9.40 20.84 -4.82
C GLN A 307 -8.16 20.03 -5.21
N GLN A 308 -7.00 20.66 -5.11
CA GLN A 308 -5.73 19.96 -5.28
C GLN A 308 -5.56 18.90 -4.18
N LEU A 309 -5.20 17.67 -4.57
CA LEU A 309 -4.91 16.58 -3.65
C LEU A 309 -3.75 16.98 -2.72
N ARG A 310 -3.93 16.70 -1.44
CA ARG A 310 -3.03 17.09 -0.36
C ARG A 310 -2.88 15.96 0.64
N VAL A 311 -1.64 15.66 1.05
CA VAL A 311 -1.34 14.62 2.03
C VAL A 311 -0.40 15.13 3.11
N LYS A 312 -0.36 14.45 4.26
CA LYS A 312 0.56 14.78 5.37
C LYS A 312 1.92 14.11 5.21
N ASN A 313 1.95 12.95 4.57
CA ASN A 313 3.14 12.12 4.48
C ASN A 313 3.25 11.54 3.06
N VAL A 314 4.46 11.54 2.51
CA VAL A 314 4.77 10.89 1.24
C VAL A 314 5.88 9.86 1.48
N VAL A 315 5.69 8.67 0.95
CA VAL A 315 6.69 7.61 0.94
C VAL A 315 6.98 7.23 -0.50
N VAL A 316 8.24 7.08 -0.84
CA VAL A 316 8.69 6.55 -2.14
C VAL A 316 9.54 5.32 -1.88
N MET A 317 9.00 4.14 -2.24
CA MET A 317 9.65 2.84 -2.07
C MET A 317 10.29 2.41 -3.40
N GLU A 318 11.47 1.80 -3.32
CA GLU A 318 12.04 1.05 -4.42
C GLU A 318 11.51 -0.38 -4.37
N VAL A 319 10.77 -0.79 -5.41
CA VAL A 319 10.17 -2.11 -5.52
C VAL A 319 10.57 -2.73 -6.85
N PRO A 320 11.40 -3.79 -6.84
CA PRO A 320 11.80 -4.48 -8.06
C PRO A 320 10.59 -5.02 -8.81
N GLU A 321 10.60 -4.83 -10.13
CA GLU A 321 9.54 -5.30 -11.02
C GLU A 321 10.09 -6.00 -12.24
N ALA A 322 9.28 -6.85 -12.86
CA ALA A 322 9.59 -7.51 -14.11
C ALA A 322 8.32 -7.76 -14.94
N PRO A 323 8.40 -7.76 -16.29
CA PRO A 323 7.32 -8.24 -17.12
C PRO A 323 7.02 -9.71 -16.83
N ILE A 324 5.74 -10.10 -16.83
CA ILE A 324 5.33 -11.50 -16.70
C ILE A 324 5.63 -12.21 -18.03
N PRO A 325 6.48 -13.27 -18.03
CA PRO A 325 6.81 -13.98 -19.25
C PRO A 325 5.57 -14.54 -19.96
N GLY A 326 5.46 -14.27 -21.26
CA GLY A 326 4.34 -14.76 -22.10
C GLY A 326 3.01 -14.01 -21.88
N ASP A 327 2.99 -12.93 -21.11
CA ASP A 327 1.78 -12.13 -20.92
C ASP A 327 1.56 -11.14 -22.07
N ASP A 328 0.44 -11.28 -22.79
CA ASP A 328 0.05 -10.41 -23.91
C ASP A 328 -0.67 -9.11 -23.47
N LYS A 329 -0.91 -8.95 -22.16
CA LYS A 329 -1.60 -7.80 -21.58
C LYS A 329 -0.65 -6.77 -20.99
N GLY A 330 0.68 -6.97 -21.10
CA GLY A 330 1.69 -6.06 -20.57
C GLY A 330 1.69 -5.97 -19.05
N ARG A 331 1.22 -7.02 -18.35
CA ARG A 331 1.22 -7.10 -16.89
C ARG A 331 2.62 -7.34 -16.37
N ILE A 332 2.85 -6.87 -15.16
CA ILE A 332 4.13 -6.98 -14.46
C ILE A 332 3.96 -7.70 -13.12
N GLU A 333 5.04 -8.26 -12.65
CA GLU A 333 5.23 -8.68 -11.26
C GLU A 333 5.97 -7.59 -10.51
N GLN A 334 5.61 -7.36 -9.25
CA GLN A 334 6.34 -6.52 -8.31
C GLN A 334 6.66 -7.30 -7.04
N LYS A 335 7.91 -7.19 -6.56
CA LYS A 335 8.37 -7.89 -5.36
C LYS A 335 8.05 -7.07 -4.12
N VAL A 336 6.81 -7.20 -3.63
CA VAL A 336 6.28 -6.41 -2.50
C VAL A 336 6.40 -7.11 -1.15
N ILE A 337 6.84 -8.36 -1.14
CA ILE A 337 7.18 -9.12 0.07
C ILE A 337 8.70 -9.20 0.17
N GLY A 338 9.24 -8.83 1.35
CA GLY A 338 10.67 -8.71 1.61
C GLY A 338 11.03 -7.34 2.16
N SER A 339 12.12 -6.76 1.69
CA SER A 339 12.60 -5.45 2.11
C SER A 339 13.33 -4.72 0.98
N GLY A 340 13.42 -3.39 1.09
CA GLY A 340 14.11 -2.55 0.13
C GLY A 340 14.29 -1.13 0.64
N ARG A 341 14.94 -0.29 -0.18
CA ARG A 341 15.16 1.13 0.14
C ARG A 341 13.87 1.92 0.00
N ALA A 342 13.70 2.94 0.84
CA ALA A 342 12.64 3.93 0.69
C ALA A 342 13.09 5.32 1.15
N ARG A 343 12.34 6.33 0.73
CA ARG A 343 12.44 7.72 1.19
C ARG A 343 11.10 8.11 1.80
N VAL A 344 11.12 8.62 3.02
CA VAL A 344 9.95 9.14 3.71
C VAL A 344 10.05 10.65 3.79
N PHE A 345 9.00 11.34 3.39
CA PHE A 345 8.88 12.78 3.45
C PHE A 345 7.76 13.15 4.41
N LEU A 346 8.11 13.78 5.50
CA LEU A 346 7.20 14.30 6.53
C LEU A 346 7.81 15.55 7.16
N ASP A 347 7.00 16.51 7.57
CA ASP A 347 7.42 17.83 8.09
C ASP A 347 8.36 18.60 7.15
N GLY A 348 8.31 18.34 5.83
CA GLY A 348 9.23 18.89 4.83
C GLY A 348 10.62 18.28 4.82
N ILE A 349 10.87 17.28 5.65
CA ILE A 349 12.17 16.60 5.81
C ILE A 349 12.13 15.26 5.08
N GLU A 350 13.19 14.97 4.34
CA GLU A 350 13.46 13.68 3.71
C GLU A 350 14.23 12.77 4.67
N ARG A 351 13.84 11.50 4.76
CA ARG A 351 14.52 10.46 5.53
C ARG A 351 14.75 9.22 4.68
N GLU A 352 15.98 8.71 4.69
CA GLU A 352 16.27 7.39 4.14
C GLU A 352 15.83 6.32 5.12
N VAL A 353 15.10 5.32 4.63
CA VAL A 353 14.56 4.23 5.45
C VAL A 353 14.61 2.91 4.67
N THR A 354 14.43 1.81 5.39
CA THR A 354 14.18 0.49 4.81
C THR A 354 12.70 0.16 4.95
N TRP A 355 12.02 -0.16 3.84
CA TRP A 355 10.71 -0.79 3.93
C TRP A 355 10.88 -2.29 4.16
N ARG A 356 9.98 -2.90 4.93
CA ARG A 356 9.93 -4.34 5.20
C ARG A 356 8.48 -4.83 5.29
N LYS A 357 8.20 -5.95 4.60
CA LYS A 357 6.94 -6.68 4.67
C LYS A 357 7.28 -8.18 4.59
N ASP A 358 7.15 -8.90 5.70
CA ASP A 358 7.66 -10.27 5.81
C ASP A 358 6.72 -11.31 5.17
N SER A 359 5.40 -11.03 5.19
CA SER A 359 4.37 -11.82 4.49
C SER A 359 3.23 -10.92 3.99
N PRO A 360 2.29 -11.41 3.17
CA PRO A 360 1.13 -10.62 2.76
C PRO A 360 0.25 -10.13 3.92
N ASP A 361 0.16 -10.89 5.01
CA ASP A 361 -0.65 -10.55 6.18
C ASP A 361 0.08 -9.67 7.21
N ASP A 362 1.42 -9.55 7.09
CA ASP A 362 2.21 -8.70 7.97
C ASP A 362 2.15 -7.23 7.57
N ARG A 363 2.34 -6.33 8.52
CA ARG A 363 2.39 -4.89 8.27
C ARG A 363 3.56 -4.51 7.37
N LEU A 364 3.32 -3.54 6.50
CA LEU A 364 4.38 -2.81 5.81
C LEU A 364 5.01 -1.83 6.80
N LEU A 365 6.27 -2.03 7.12
CA LEU A 365 7.06 -1.22 8.05
C LEU A 365 8.03 -0.31 7.30
N PHE A 366 8.28 0.88 7.85
CA PHE A 366 9.34 1.79 7.40
C PHE A 366 10.30 2.00 8.57
N LEU A 367 11.53 1.53 8.43
CA LEU A 367 12.51 1.43 9.51
C LEU A 367 13.67 2.40 9.28
N ASP A 368 14.05 3.16 10.32
CA ASP A 368 15.25 3.97 10.30
C ASP A 368 16.54 3.12 10.31
N ALA A 369 17.70 3.77 10.23
CA ALA A 369 19.00 3.09 10.24
C ALA A 369 19.26 2.30 11.55
N SER A 370 18.55 2.60 12.62
CA SER A 370 18.62 1.88 13.90
C SER A 370 17.61 0.73 14.01
N GLY A 371 16.76 0.54 12.99
CA GLY A 371 15.70 -0.48 12.97
C GLY A 371 14.41 -0.05 13.68
N ASN A 372 14.25 1.21 14.08
CA ASN A 372 13.03 1.70 14.67
C ASN A 372 12.01 2.07 13.59
N GLU A 373 10.73 1.77 13.84
CA GLU A 373 9.65 2.16 12.94
C GLU A 373 9.45 3.67 12.91
N ILE A 374 9.30 4.25 11.71
CA ILE A 374 9.03 5.67 11.51
C ILE A 374 7.60 5.99 11.98
N ALA A 375 7.46 7.03 12.82
CA ALA A 375 6.17 7.59 13.17
C ALA A 375 5.79 8.71 12.19
N PHE A 376 4.60 8.60 11.57
CA PHE A 376 4.05 9.56 10.61
C PHE A 376 3.35 10.74 11.30
N ASN A 377 3.09 11.80 10.56
CA ASN A 377 2.19 12.87 10.96
C ASN A 377 0.73 12.43 10.85
N PRO A 378 -0.16 12.79 11.79
CA PRO A 378 -1.58 12.46 11.65
C PRO A 378 -2.17 13.02 10.36
N GLY A 379 -2.84 12.17 9.59
CA GLY A 379 -3.45 12.47 8.31
C GLY A 379 -3.04 11.49 7.20
N GLN A 380 -3.43 11.81 5.98
CA GLN A 380 -3.25 10.93 4.82
C GLN A 380 -1.78 10.62 4.53
N ILE A 381 -1.52 9.34 4.21
CA ILE A 381 -0.23 8.83 3.76
C ILE A 381 -0.34 8.42 2.28
N TRP A 382 0.62 8.84 1.44
CA TRP A 382 0.72 8.41 0.05
C TRP A 382 2.00 7.64 -0.18
N ILE A 383 1.88 6.40 -0.60
CA ILE A 383 2.97 5.45 -0.78
C ILE A 383 3.13 5.19 -2.28
N VAL A 384 4.29 5.51 -2.83
CA VAL A 384 4.66 5.32 -4.22
C VAL A 384 5.64 4.16 -4.31
N ALA A 385 5.35 3.16 -5.14
CA ALA A 385 6.29 2.09 -5.45
C ALA A 385 6.94 2.34 -6.82
N LEU A 386 8.22 2.70 -6.82
CA LEU A 386 9.01 2.92 -8.03
C LEU A 386 9.90 1.71 -8.35
N PRO A 387 10.19 1.45 -9.62
CA PRO A 387 11.16 0.42 -9.99
C PRO A 387 12.59 0.75 -9.52
N SER A 388 12.92 2.03 -9.41
CA SER A 388 14.20 2.52 -8.89
C SER A 388 14.05 3.89 -8.25
N LEU A 389 14.76 4.14 -7.14
CA LEU A 389 14.88 5.47 -6.52
C LEU A 389 15.71 6.45 -7.35
N GLU A 390 16.41 6.01 -8.39
CA GLU A 390 17.05 6.90 -9.37
C GLU A 390 16.04 7.73 -10.18
N ASN A 391 14.80 7.28 -10.22
CA ASN A 391 13.68 7.99 -10.83
C ASN A 391 13.08 9.09 -9.95
N LEU A 392 13.64 9.33 -8.76
CA LEU A 392 13.22 10.33 -7.78
C LEU A 392 14.20 11.51 -7.77
N THR A 393 13.67 12.73 -7.79
CA THR A 393 14.44 13.98 -7.65
C THR A 393 13.80 14.83 -6.56
N VAL A 394 14.63 15.42 -5.69
CA VAL A 394 14.22 16.35 -4.63
C VAL A 394 14.97 17.68 -4.82
N SER A 395 14.24 18.80 -4.86
CA SER A 395 14.79 20.14 -5.11
C SER A 395 14.17 21.21 -4.20
#